data_a5a913a5682a7335e4697af920e09778
#
_entry.id   a5a913a5682a7335e4697af920e09778
#
_cell.length_a   1.000
_cell.length_b   1.000
_cell.length_c   1.000
_cell.angle_alpha   90.00
_cell.angle_beta   90.00
_cell.angle_gamma   90.00
#
_symmetry.space_group_name_H-M   'P 1'
#
loop_
_entity.id
_entity.type
_entity.pdbx_description
1 polymer ?
#
loop_
_entity_poly.entity_id
_entity_poly.type
_entity_poly.pdbx_seq_one_letter_code
_entity_poly.pdbx_strand_id
1 'polypeptide(L)'
;MNHNSELTNRELFKQAISEIRLEIRPISQKITISTFQFFEQYAVPEELRELLIENSFDRPLQIGNVSFSVANSLKEENLDEINVNCLKERLLIIGSGLNGDPVVVDLDTLTTGFIFHDELWENDEVNVREIHVDSGFKVGKFFYNASKEIDTFPADAYKAAEIFRNK
;
A
#
# COMPACT_ATOMS: atom_id res chain seq x y z
N MET A 1 -22.86 5.21 11.51
CA MET A 1 -21.41 5.11 11.29
C MET A 1 -21.05 3.75 10.71
N ASN A 2 -20.37 3.74 9.61
CA ASN A 2 -19.90 2.49 9.03
C ASN A 2 -18.55 2.15 9.70
N HIS A 3 -18.55 1.21 10.64
CA HIS A 3 -17.34 0.80 11.37
C HIS A 3 -16.19 0.36 10.45
N ASN A 4 -16.54 -0.17 9.28
CA ASN A 4 -15.54 -0.65 8.31
C ASN A 4 -14.70 0.50 7.72
N SER A 5 -15.24 1.71 7.66
CA SER A 5 -14.49 2.86 7.14
C SER A 5 -13.34 3.30 8.06
N GLU A 6 -13.47 3.05 9.36
CA GLU A 6 -12.47 3.44 10.35
C GLU A 6 -11.24 2.53 10.33
N LEU A 7 -11.40 1.26 10.01
CA LEU A 7 -10.32 0.29 10.01
C LEU A 7 -9.27 0.54 8.92
N THR A 8 -9.68 1.20 7.85
CA THR A 8 -8.77 1.59 6.76
C THR A 8 -8.67 3.10 6.58
N ASN A 9 -9.41 3.89 7.34
CA ASN A 9 -9.57 5.34 7.17
C ASN A 9 -9.99 5.72 5.74
N ARG A 10 -11.00 5.05 5.19
CA ARG A 10 -11.47 5.23 3.80
C ARG A 10 -11.74 6.68 3.44
N GLU A 11 -12.34 7.45 4.36
CA GLU A 11 -12.66 8.86 4.11
C GLU A 11 -11.40 9.71 3.95
N LEU A 12 -10.34 9.44 4.72
CA LEU A 12 -9.06 10.13 4.57
C LEU A 12 -8.39 9.78 3.25
N PHE A 13 -8.47 8.53 2.81
CA PHE A 13 -7.96 8.11 1.50
C PHE A 13 -8.69 8.85 0.38
N LYS A 14 -10.00 8.95 0.47
CA LYS A 14 -10.82 9.67 -0.50
C LYS A 14 -10.45 11.15 -0.57
N GLN A 15 -10.19 11.78 0.58
CA GLN A 15 -9.71 13.16 0.63
C GLN A 15 -8.34 13.30 -0.03
N ALA A 16 -7.42 12.38 0.26
CA ALA A 16 -6.08 12.38 -0.35
C ALA A 16 -6.16 12.35 -1.89
N ILE A 17 -7.01 11.48 -2.43
CA ILE A 17 -7.21 11.36 -3.88
C ILE A 17 -7.86 12.62 -4.46
N SER A 18 -8.84 13.20 -3.78
CA SER A 18 -9.57 14.37 -4.29
C SER A 18 -8.69 15.61 -4.43
N GLU A 19 -7.60 15.67 -3.66
CA GLU A 19 -6.68 16.82 -3.67
C GLU A 19 -5.51 16.65 -4.63
N ILE A 20 -5.36 15.48 -5.26
CA ILE A 20 -4.30 15.25 -6.23
C ILE A 20 -4.61 16.05 -7.49
N ARG A 21 -3.69 16.94 -7.86
CA ARG A 21 -3.76 17.63 -9.14
C ARG A 21 -3.24 16.70 -10.21
N LEU A 22 -4.14 16.08 -10.92
CA LEU A 22 -3.78 15.20 -12.04
C LEU A 22 -4.02 16.00 -13.33
N GLU A 23 -2.97 16.15 -14.14
CA GLU A 23 -3.11 16.70 -15.50
C GLU A 23 -4.04 15.81 -16.32
N ILE A 24 -3.97 14.51 -16.07
CA ILE A 24 -4.85 13.52 -16.66
C ILE A 24 -5.52 12.75 -15.51
N ARG A 25 -6.84 12.86 -15.39
CA ARG A 25 -7.59 12.13 -14.36
C ARG A 25 -7.55 10.62 -14.63
N PRO A 26 -7.28 9.80 -13.59
CA PRO A 26 -7.36 8.36 -13.76
C PRO A 26 -8.80 7.95 -14.04
N ILE A 27 -8.95 6.89 -14.83
CA ILE A 27 -10.26 6.32 -15.16
C ILE A 27 -10.51 5.16 -14.22
N SER A 28 -11.69 5.15 -13.58
CA SER A 28 -12.10 4.04 -12.72
C SER A 28 -12.24 2.76 -13.55
N GLN A 29 -11.70 1.67 -13.04
CA GLN A 29 -11.80 0.34 -13.65
C GLN A 29 -12.54 -0.60 -12.73
N LYS A 30 -13.36 -1.45 -13.33
CA LYS A 30 -14.01 -2.53 -12.59
C LYS A 30 -12.98 -3.59 -12.21
N ILE A 31 -13.07 -4.10 -10.99
CA ILE A 31 -12.24 -5.22 -10.53
C ILE A 31 -12.51 -6.45 -11.40
N THR A 32 -11.45 -7.09 -11.87
CA THR A 32 -11.55 -8.34 -12.63
C THR A 32 -11.87 -9.51 -11.70
N ILE A 33 -12.43 -10.57 -12.27
CA ILE A 33 -12.70 -11.83 -11.54
C ILE A 33 -11.39 -12.38 -10.96
N SER A 34 -10.31 -12.32 -11.72
CA SER A 34 -8.98 -12.78 -11.29
C SER A 34 -8.48 -12.02 -10.07
N THR A 35 -8.64 -10.70 -10.04
CA THR A 35 -8.26 -9.86 -8.89
C THR A 35 -9.11 -10.19 -7.67
N PHE A 36 -10.41 -10.34 -7.85
CA PHE A 36 -11.32 -10.70 -6.77
C PHE A 36 -10.95 -12.06 -6.16
N GLN A 37 -10.68 -13.05 -7.00
CA GLN A 37 -10.27 -14.40 -6.56
C GLN A 37 -8.94 -14.35 -5.80
N PHE A 38 -8.01 -13.49 -6.25
CA PHE A 38 -6.75 -13.26 -5.54
C PHE A 38 -6.98 -12.74 -4.12
N PHE A 39 -7.87 -11.75 -3.96
CA PHE A 39 -8.21 -11.23 -2.63
C PHE A 39 -8.82 -12.31 -1.73
N GLU A 40 -9.67 -13.17 -2.27
CA GLU A 40 -10.25 -14.28 -1.51
C GLU A 40 -9.21 -15.33 -1.13
N GLN A 41 -8.36 -15.72 -2.06
CA GLN A 41 -7.33 -16.74 -1.86
C GLN A 41 -6.37 -16.37 -0.72
N TYR A 42 -6.00 -15.10 -0.63
CA TYR A 42 -5.06 -14.63 0.39
C TYR A 42 -5.75 -14.00 1.60
N ALA A 43 -7.05 -14.22 1.73
CA ALA A 43 -7.84 -13.75 2.86
C ALA A 43 -7.62 -12.26 3.18
N VAL A 44 -7.64 -11.43 2.13
CA VAL A 44 -7.56 -9.97 2.29
C VAL A 44 -8.82 -9.53 3.06
N PRO A 45 -8.66 -8.82 4.20
CA PRO A 45 -9.81 -8.39 4.98
C PRO A 45 -10.82 -7.58 4.17
N GLU A 46 -12.10 -7.75 4.49
CA GLU A 46 -13.20 -7.11 3.76
C GLU A 46 -13.04 -5.58 3.67
N GLU A 47 -12.62 -4.95 4.76
CA GLU A 47 -12.43 -3.50 4.83
C GLU A 47 -11.38 -3.02 3.84
N LEU A 48 -10.29 -3.77 3.70
CA LEU A 48 -9.24 -3.45 2.74
C LEU A 48 -9.69 -3.74 1.31
N ARG A 49 -10.39 -4.86 1.09
CA ARG A 49 -10.96 -5.17 -0.23
C ARG A 49 -11.89 -4.07 -0.71
N GLU A 50 -12.78 -3.57 0.15
CA GLU A 50 -13.70 -2.48 -0.19
C GLU A 50 -12.94 -1.22 -0.62
N LEU A 51 -11.89 -0.86 0.12
CA LEU A 51 -11.06 0.30 -0.23
C LEU A 51 -10.40 0.11 -1.60
N LEU A 52 -9.83 -1.08 -1.83
CA LEU A 52 -9.13 -1.38 -3.09
C LEU A 52 -10.11 -1.43 -4.28
N ILE A 53 -11.31 -1.96 -4.09
CA ILE A 53 -12.34 -2.03 -5.14
C ILE A 53 -12.84 -0.63 -5.48
N GLU A 54 -13.12 0.21 -4.50
CA GLU A 54 -13.56 1.58 -4.72
C GLU A 54 -12.50 2.44 -5.42
N ASN A 55 -11.23 2.13 -5.21
CA ASN A 55 -10.12 2.90 -5.72
C ASN A 55 -9.32 2.11 -6.75
N SER A 56 -10.03 1.46 -7.66
CA SER A 56 -9.48 0.73 -8.79
C SER A 56 -9.42 1.63 -10.02
N PHE A 57 -8.20 1.93 -10.48
CA PHE A 57 -7.97 2.88 -11.58
C PHE A 57 -7.16 2.23 -12.70
N ASP A 58 -7.12 2.91 -13.86
CA ASP A 58 -6.42 2.46 -15.06
C ASP A 58 -4.90 2.70 -15.00
N ARG A 59 -4.42 3.38 -13.96
CA ARG A 59 -3.00 3.72 -13.78
C ARG A 59 -2.67 3.91 -12.31
N PRO A 60 -1.38 3.79 -11.92
CA PRO A 60 -0.96 4.12 -10.56
C PRO A 60 -1.20 5.60 -10.25
N LEU A 61 -1.47 5.91 -9.00
CA LEU A 61 -1.63 7.27 -8.53
C LEU A 61 -0.40 7.70 -7.73
N GLN A 62 0.15 8.85 -8.09
CA GLN A 62 1.21 9.47 -7.31
C GLN A 62 0.56 10.32 -6.22
N ILE A 63 0.73 9.93 -4.96
CA ILE A 63 0.16 10.62 -3.79
C ILE A 63 1.33 11.12 -2.94
N GLY A 64 1.68 12.41 -3.10
CA GLY A 64 2.93 12.93 -2.53
C GLY A 64 4.12 12.19 -3.15
N ASN A 65 4.99 11.63 -2.32
CA ASN A 65 6.17 10.90 -2.75
C ASN A 65 5.98 9.37 -2.77
N VAL A 66 4.74 8.91 -2.63
CA VAL A 66 4.43 7.48 -2.70
C VAL A 66 3.44 7.22 -3.82
N SER A 67 3.51 6.03 -4.39
CA SER A 67 2.63 5.60 -5.47
C SER A 67 1.63 4.57 -4.96
N PHE A 68 0.38 4.68 -5.39
CA PHE A 68 -0.67 3.71 -5.11
C PHE A 68 -0.92 2.87 -6.36
N SER A 69 -0.86 1.55 -6.22
CA SER A 69 -0.90 0.62 -7.35
C SER A 69 -2.29 0.48 -7.98
N VAL A 70 -2.30 0.01 -9.23
CA VAL A 70 -3.53 -0.40 -9.92
C VAL A 70 -4.05 -1.69 -9.26
N ALA A 71 -5.30 -1.69 -8.81
CA ALA A 71 -5.87 -2.85 -8.10
C ALA A 71 -5.82 -4.14 -8.94
N ASN A 72 -6.12 -4.04 -10.22
CA ASN A 72 -6.09 -5.20 -11.14
C ASN A 72 -4.69 -5.71 -11.46
N SER A 73 -3.64 -5.01 -11.02
CA SER A 73 -2.24 -5.44 -11.15
C SER A 73 -1.68 -6.05 -9.87
N LEU A 74 -2.41 -6.00 -8.76
CA LEU A 74 -1.91 -6.45 -7.45
C LEU A 74 -1.58 -7.94 -7.43
N LYS A 75 -2.35 -8.76 -8.11
CA LYS A 75 -2.09 -10.20 -8.19
C LYS A 75 -0.69 -10.47 -8.76
N GLU A 76 -0.38 -9.90 -9.91
CA GLU A 76 0.89 -10.09 -10.60
C GLU A 76 2.05 -9.50 -9.79
N GLU A 77 1.86 -8.31 -9.25
CA GLU A 77 2.85 -7.63 -8.43
C GLU A 77 3.19 -8.42 -7.16
N ASN A 78 2.19 -8.93 -6.46
CA ASN A 78 2.37 -9.64 -5.18
C ASN A 78 2.81 -11.10 -5.37
N LEU A 79 2.51 -11.71 -6.51
CA LEU A 79 2.92 -13.09 -6.80
C LEU A 79 4.23 -13.19 -7.58
N ASP A 80 4.85 -12.06 -7.89
CA ASP A 80 6.21 -12.03 -8.42
C ASP A 80 7.15 -12.86 -7.53
N GLU A 81 8.12 -13.53 -8.15
CA GLU A 81 9.03 -14.46 -7.49
C GLU A 81 9.66 -13.92 -6.19
N ILE A 82 10.00 -12.63 -6.18
CA ILE A 82 10.63 -11.98 -5.02
C ILE A 82 9.56 -11.43 -4.07
N ASN A 83 8.58 -10.72 -4.61
CA ASN A 83 7.56 -10.03 -3.83
C ASN A 83 6.64 -10.99 -3.06
N VAL A 84 6.48 -12.23 -3.54
CA VAL A 84 5.63 -13.23 -2.88
C VAL A 84 6.09 -13.53 -1.44
N ASN A 85 7.35 -13.27 -1.12
CA ASN A 85 7.86 -13.42 0.24
C ASN A 85 7.19 -12.47 1.23
N CYS A 86 6.79 -11.28 0.77
CA CYS A 86 6.00 -10.35 1.57
C CYS A 86 4.61 -10.93 1.86
N LEU A 87 3.96 -11.45 0.84
CA LEU A 87 2.61 -12.00 0.96
C LEU A 87 2.56 -13.25 1.85
N LYS A 88 3.62 -14.07 1.85
CA LYS A 88 3.77 -15.21 2.76
C LYS A 88 3.75 -14.78 4.23
N GLU A 89 4.22 -13.58 4.52
CA GLU A 89 4.20 -12.98 5.85
C GLU A 89 2.99 -12.09 6.08
N ARG A 90 1.96 -12.21 5.26
CA ARG A 90 0.72 -11.43 5.36
C ARG A 90 0.92 -9.94 5.15
N LEU A 91 1.91 -9.56 4.33
CA LEU A 91 2.16 -8.18 3.92
C LEU A 91 1.78 -8.02 2.45
N LEU A 92 0.70 -7.30 2.17
CA LEU A 92 0.20 -7.07 0.82
C LEU A 92 0.81 -5.80 0.25
N ILE A 93 1.52 -5.90 -0.88
CA ILE A 93 2.05 -4.73 -1.58
C ILE A 93 0.89 -4.00 -2.28
N ILE A 94 0.76 -2.71 -1.99
CA ILE A 94 -0.28 -1.85 -2.58
C ILE A 94 0.29 -0.58 -3.24
N GLY A 95 1.60 -0.44 -3.26
CA GLY A 95 2.24 0.74 -3.84
C GLY A 95 3.75 0.69 -3.70
N SER A 96 4.38 1.83 -3.93
CA SER A 96 5.84 1.95 -3.84
C SER A 96 6.28 3.36 -3.43
N GLY A 97 7.45 3.45 -2.80
CA GLY A 97 8.15 4.70 -2.55
C GLY A 97 8.91 5.18 -3.78
N LEU A 98 9.59 6.33 -3.66
CA LEU A 98 10.33 6.94 -4.78
C LEU A 98 11.49 6.08 -5.27
N ASN A 99 12.13 5.32 -4.38
CA ASN A 99 13.27 4.47 -4.72
C ASN A 99 12.87 3.03 -5.09
N GLY A 100 11.57 2.75 -5.17
CA GLY A 100 11.06 1.42 -5.48
C GLY A 100 10.79 0.55 -4.25
N ASP A 101 10.98 1.04 -3.02
CA ASP A 101 10.62 0.29 -1.82
C ASP A 101 9.12 -0.02 -1.82
N PRO A 102 8.71 -1.30 -1.68
CA PRO A 102 7.29 -1.61 -1.62
C PRO A 102 6.58 -0.92 -0.45
N VAL A 103 5.39 -0.40 -0.72
CA VAL A 103 4.44 0.03 0.31
C VAL A 103 3.50 -1.13 0.57
N VAL A 104 3.43 -1.59 1.81
CA VAL A 104 2.67 -2.78 2.18
C VAL A 104 1.63 -2.48 3.25
N VAL A 105 0.55 -3.26 3.23
CA VAL A 105 -0.44 -3.30 4.32
C VAL A 105 -0.27 -4.63 5.04
N ASP A 106 -0.12 -4.58 6.35
CA ASP A 106 -0.18 -5.77 7.19
C ASP A 106 -1.63 -6.24 7.26
N LEU A 107 -1.92 -7.43 6.72
CA LEU A 107 -3.29 -7.93 6.65
C LEU A 107 -3.88 -8.29 8.02
N ASP A 108 -3.06 -8.41 9.05
CA ASP A 108 -3.50 -8.72 10.41
C ASP A 108 -3.85 -7.46 11.21
N THR A 109 -3.14 -6.35 10.99
CA THR A 109 -3.33 -5.11 11.73
C THR A 109 -3.97 -3.99 10.89
N LEU A 110 -3.92 -4.10 9.57
CA LEU A 110 -4.31 -3.08 8.59
C LEU A 110 -3.47 -1.82 8.66
N THR A 111 -2.29 -1.89 9.28
CA THR A 111 -1.33 -0.79 9.26
C THR A 111 -0.46 -0.84 8.01
N THR A 112 0.05 0.31 7.60
CA THR A 112 0.76 0.49 6.33
C THR A 112 2.20 0.88 6.60
N GLY A 113 3.12 0.42 5.77
CA GLY A 113 4.53 0.71 5.92
C GLY A 113 5.33 0.41 4.67
N PHE A 114 6.65 0.34 4.82
CA PHE A 114 7.59 0.12 3.73
C PHE A 114 8.40 -1.15 3.95
N ILE A 115 8.90 -1.72 2.85
CA ILE A 115 9.87 -2.82 2.87
C ILE A 115 11.17 -2.28 2.24
N PHE A 116 12.32 -2.62 2.82
CA PHE A 116 13.62 -2.34 2.21
C PHE A 116 13.80 -3.24 0.98
N HIS A 117 13.65 -2.70 -0.23
CA HIS A 117 13.71 -3.50 -1.45
C HIS A 117 15.09 -4.11 -1.69
N ASP A 118 16.16 -3.41 -1.35
CA ASP A 118 17.52 -3.92 -1.51
C ASP A 118 17.70 -5.23 -0.75
N GLU A 119 17.29 -5.28 0.51
CA GLU A 119 17.39 -6.46 1.34
C GLU A 119 16.44 -7.59 0.88
N LEU A 120 15.27 -7.21 0.40
CA LEU A 120 14.30 -8.16 -0.16
C LEU A 120 14.84 -8.85 -1.41
N TRP A 121 15.49 -8.11 -2.29
CA TRP A 121 15.95 -8.59 -3.58
C TRP A 121 17.31 -9.32 -3.52
N GLU A 122 18.16 -8.98 -2.56
CA GLU A 122 19.49 -9.56 -2.42
C GLU A 122 19.52 -10.90 -1.67
N ASN A 123 18.48 -11.22 -0.91
CA ASN A 123 18.47 -12.40 -0.04
C ASN A 123 17.11 -13.09 -0.05
N ASP A 124 17.03 -14.24 -0.73
CA ASP A 124 15.80 -15.06 -0.80
C ASP A 124 15.35 -15.58 0.58
N GLU A 125 16.26 -15.65 1.55
CA GLU A 125 16.00 -16.15 2.88
C GLU A 125 15.77 -15.03 3.91
N VAL A 126 15.63 -13.79 3.46
CA VAL A 126 15.42 -12.66 4.35
C VAL A 126 14.12 -12.83 5.16
N ASN A 127 14.18 -12.49 6.44
CA ASN A 127 12.98 -12.37 7.24
C ASN A 127 12.30 -11.04 6.90
N VAL A 128 11.23 -11.10 6.12
CA VAL A 128 10.55 -9.90 5.61
C VAL A 128 10.05 -9.01 6.74
N ARG A 129 9.65 -9.59 7.88
CA ARG A 129 9.20 -8.81 9.04
C ARG A 129 10.33 -7.93 9.63
N GLU A 130 11.58 -8.36 9.54
CA GLU A 130 12.73 -7.58 10.02
C GLU A 130 13.05 -6.39 9.13
N ILE A 131 12.73 -6.48 7.85
CA ILE A 131 12.93 -5.39 6.89
C ILE A 131 11.66 -4.58 6.61
N HIS A 132 10.62 -4.83 7.37
CA HIS A 132 9.36 -4.09 7.33
C HIS A 132 9.41 -2.92 8.31
N VAL A 133 9.08 -1.73 7.82
CA VAL A 133 8.99 -0.51 8.64
C VAL A 133 7.52 -0.11 8.73
N ASP A 134 6.88 -0.47 9.83
CA ASP A 134 5.47 -0.15 10.06
C ASP A 134 5.34 1.31 10.50
N SER A 135 4.46 2.06 9.82
CA SER A 135 4.16 3.44 10.21
C SER A 135 3.18 3.52 11.39
N GLY A 136 2.44 2.46 11.66
CA GLY A 136 1.33 2.46 12.61
C GLY A 136 0.05 3.10 12.06
N PHE A 137 0.08 3.66 10.85
CA PHE A 137 -1.09 4.29 10.24
C PHE A 137 -1.89 3.28 9.40
N LYS A 138 -3.20 3.34 9.49
CA LYS A 138 -4.09 2.65 8.55
C LYS A 138 -3.92 3.24 7.15
N VAL A 139 -4.38 2.53 6.13
CA VAL A 139 -4.14 2.88 4.72
C VAL A 139 -4.50 4.33 4.39
N GLY A 140 -5.71 4.75 4.76
CA GLY A 140 -6.18 6.10 4.44
C GLY A 140 -5.36 7.19 5.10
N LYS A 141 -5.03 7.01 6.37
CA LYS A 141 -4.19 7.97 7.13
C LYS A 141 -2.79 8.05 6.56
N PHE A 142 -2.21 6.91 6.17
CA PHE A 142 -0.89 6.85 5.53
C PHE A 142 -0.85 7.72 4.27
N PHE A 143 -1.77 7.48 3.33
CA PHE A 143 -1.79 8.22 2.07
C PHE A 143 -2.25 9.68 2.25
N TYR A 144 -3.14 9.95 3.19
CA TYR A 144 -3.53 11.31 3.54
C TYR A 144 -2.33 12.11 4.04
N ASN A 145 -1.56 11.57 4.96
CA ASN A 145 -0.35 12.21 5.47
C ASN A 145 0.69 12.40 4.35
N ALA A 146 0.86 11.42 3.47
CA ALA A 146 1.74 11.54 2.31
C ALA A 146 1.33 12.70 1.40
N SER A 147 0.04 12.91 1.21
CA SER A 147 -0.48 13.99 0.37
C SER A 147 -0.33 15.38 1.02
N LYS A 148 -0.41 15.45 2.35
CA LYS A 148 -0.36 16.72 3.10
C LYS A 148 1.05 17.13 3.50
N GLU A 149 1.89 16.17 3.84
CA GLU A 149 3.22 16.40 4.39
C GLU A 149 4.31 16.01 3.38
N ILE A 150 4.17 16.49 2.13
CA ILE A 150 5.02 16.09 1.01
C ILE A 150 6.52 16.20 1.34
N ASP A 151 6.93 17.26 2.04
CA ASP A 151 8.33 17.51 2.33
C ASP A 151 8.87 16.69 3.52
N THR A 152 8.00 16.20 4.38
CA THR A 152 8.38 15.53 5.64
C THR A 152 7.94 14.09 5.75
N PHE A 153 6.90 13.67 5.00
CA PHE A 153 6.46 12.29 4.99
C PHE A 153 7.50 11.41 4.27
N PRO A 154 7.85 10.25 4.84
CA PRO A 154 8.93 9.43 4.24
C PRO A 154 8.56 8.94 2.85
N ALA A 155 9.52 9.05 1.93
CA ALA A 155 9.37 8.60 0.55
C ALA A 155 9.90 7.18 0.33
N ASP A 156 10.56 6.60 1.33
CA ASP A 156 11.19 5.29 1.26
C ASP A 156 11.34 4.66 2.64
N ALA A 157 11.80 3.40 2.67
CA ALA A 157 11.99 2.65 3.90
C ALA A 157 13.07 3.24 4.81
N TYR A 158 14.13 3.83 4.25
CA TYR A 158 15.20 4.44 5.04
C TYR A 158 14.69 5.62 5.86
N LYS A 159 13.97 6.52 5.21
CA LYS A 159 13.36 7.67 5.87
C LYS A 159 12.28 7.23 6.86
N ALA A 160 11.50 6.24 6.48
CA ALA A 160 10.47 5.69 7.35
C ALA A 160 11.10 5.10 8.63
N ALA A 161 12.20 4.37 8.51
CA ALA A 161 12.91 3.82 9.67
C ALA A 161 13.40 4.90 10.62
N GLU A 162 13.95 6.01 10.09
CA GLU A 162 14.38 7.14 10.91
C GLU A 162 13.23 7.73 11.72
N ILE A 163 12.05 7.83 11.11
CA ILE A 163 10.88 8.46 11.74
C ILE A 163 10.15 7.50 12.66
N PHE A 164 9.88 6.27 12.22
CA PHE A 164 8.96 5.35 12.91
C PHE A 164 9.66 4.39 13.88
N ARG A 165 10.89 3.99 13.59
CA ARG A 165 11.63 3.08 14.48
C ARG A 165 12.25 3.77 15.70
N ASN A 166 12.43 5.09 15.63
CA ASN A 166 13.02 5.89 16.71
C ASN A 166 12.01 6.53 17.65
N LYS A 167 10.77 6.07 17.58
CA LYS A 167 9.72 6.51 18.51
C LYS A 167 9.69 5.67 19.77
#